data_a1eb234aa4a3a892fc0714d1e219bc13
#
_entry.id   a1eb234aa4a3a892fc0714d1e219bc13
#
_cell.length_a   1.000
_cell.length_b   1.000
_cell.length_c   1.000
_cell.angle_alpha   90.00
_cell.angle_beta   90.00
_cell.angle_gamma   90.00
#
_symmetry.space_group_name_H-M   'P 1'
#
loop_
_entity.id
_entity.type
_entity.pdbx_description
1 polymer ?
#
loop_
_entity_poly.entity_id
_entity_poly.type
_entity_poly.pdbx_seq_one_letter_code
_entity_poly.pdbx_strand_id
1 'polypeptide(L)'
;MKEKRITAQPNEGKLFNFRLVLFAAIFLVVGIVFCFYHRFYSLSSLWLLCLIPMAAFPIFLSLPFGKWKEMGLIFVILCGFCLMGFFGFGVEVNRYENVSSFGECYFSGRVVEMSKGTNSVKVVLDDLRIDGEEQNCKLVAYLPTSLHDKVTLSDELFLHGNVEKREISAEKFARAAKDFGKRIFLTANDVEGEKTGHRFDLFLFLNARAKKVIDEGMDKTPAAVTRAVLLGNTAGIEEGLYENIRYGGIAHIFAVSGLHVGSLFAFCLLLLKKTPMRRSHGTLQFFFVAIILLLYAGICAFSASVVRATVICLIAYLGKLIQVKTDFLQSLGGAAICILIFTPSTLFTVGFQLSFAACFGIAFLAKPIGQVFDEGAKLYRKYFPMKLTEAELQAIENEDTMPPRISTRIYRAVSSFLATSLAAQIFTAPLLLQYFGYISGWALFLNCIFVPFISAIFSLLLILVTVACLMPLELATAVLYLPNVIWSAVLLLFEVVDFTSFALEGVSISAGVSLVYIAATLFFTDKWNLKKSLRFTLGGACVLAFAIGMVALNL
;
A
#
# COMPACT_ATOMS: atom_id res chain seq x y z
N MET A 1 39.17 -15.52 -24.69
CA MET A 1 38.80 -14.99 -23.37
C MET A 1 37.60 -15.74 -22.85
N LYS A 2 37.77 -16.64 -21.89
CA LYS A 2 36.66 -17.41 -21.30
C LYS A 2 35.86 -16.48 -20.38
N GLU A 3 34.62 -16.21 -20.75
CA GLU A 3 33.65 -15.60 -19.83
C GLU A 3 33.59 -16.44 -18.55
N LYS A 4 34.03 -15.85 -17.43
CA LYS A 4 33.72 -16.36 -16.11
C LYS A 4 32.20 -16.24 -15.94
N ARG A 5 31.48 -17.34 -16.15
CA ARG A 5 30.10 -17.47 -15.61
C ARG A 5 30.21 -17.24 -14.12
N ILE A 6 29.70 -16.08 -13.68
CA ILE A 6 29.49 -15.81 -12.26
C ILE A 6 28.44 -16.84 -11.82
N THR A 7 28.92 -17.92 -11.22
CA THR A 7 28.05 -18.92 -10.60
C THR A 7 27.24 -18.21 -9.53
N ALA A 8 25.93 -18.26 -9.66
CA ALA A 8 25.01 -17.74 -8.66
C ALA A 8 25.39 -18.26 -7.28
N GLN A 9 25.60 -17.35 -6.32
CA GLN A 9 25.95 -17.77 -4.97
C GLN A 9 24.83 -18.65 -4.41
N PRO A 10 25.13 -19.79 -3.74
CA PRO A 10 24.15 -20.78 -3.31
C PRO A 10 23.09 -20.27 -2.32
N ASN A 11 23.16 -19.00 -1.91
CA ASN A 11 22.27 -18.35 -0.95
C ASN A 11 21.41 -17.22 -1.52
N GLU A 12 21.36 -17.02 -2.84
CA GLU A 12 20.57 -15.97 -3.52
C GLU A 12 19.06 -16.08 -3.32
N GLY A 13 18.54 -16.19 -2.22
CA GLY A 13 17.10 -16.30 -1.92
C GLY A 13 16.80 -16.36 -0.44
N LYS A 14 17.83 -16.47 0.38
CA LYS A 14 17.68 -16.55 1.84
C LYS A 14 17.45 -15.17 2.45
N LEU A 15 16.69 -15.09 3.55
CA LEU A 15 16.32 -13.85 4.21
C LEU A 15 17.55 -13.04 4.68
N PHE A 16 18.56 -13.73 5.21
CA PHE A 16 19.75 -13.11 5.81
C PHE A 16 20.89 -12.87 4.81
N ASN A 17 20.66 -13.00 3.51
CA ASN A 17 21.71 -12.76 2.52
C ASN A 17 21.83 -11.26 2.23
N PHE A 18 22.68 -10.55 2.98
CA PHE A 18 23.10 -9.14 2.77
C PHE A 18 22.02 -8.16 2.29
N ARG A 19 20.80 -8.22 2.88
CA ARG A 19 19.71 -7.29 2.59
C ARG A 19 19.77 -6.06 3.50
N LEU A 20 20.85 -5.32 3.42
CA LEU A 20 21.12 -4.17 4.30
C LEU A 20 19.95 -3.18 4.33
N VAL A 21 19.35 -2.84 3.18
CA VAL A 21 18.25 -1.87 3.10
C VAL A 21 16.99 -2.39 3.81
N LEU A 22 16.68 -3.70 3.69
CA LEU A 22 15.56 -4.30 4.41
C LEU A 22 15.80 -4.25 5.93
N PHE A 23 17.02 -4.59 6.39
CA PHE A 23 17.35 -4.53 7.81
C PHE A 23 17.33 -3.08 8.33
N ALA A 24 17.83 -2.11 7.56
CA ALA A 24 17.74 -0.70 7.89
C ALA A 24 16.27 -0.25 8.06
N ALA A 25 15.36 -0.70 7.19
CA ALA A 25 13.93 -0.45 7.33
C ALA A 25 13.37 -1.07 8.62
N ILE A 26 13.74 -2.30 8.95
CA ILE A 26 13.30 -2.98 10.18
C ILE A 26 13.78 -2.20 11.42
N PHE A 27 15.05 -1.77 11.46
CA PHE A 27 15.58 -1.00 12.57
C PHE A 27 14.93 0.38 12.69
N LEU A 28 14.61 1.03 11.58
CA LEU A 28 13.81 2.26 11.55
C LEU A 28 12.43 2.05 12.19
N VAL A 29 11.75 0.96 11.83
CA VAL A 29 10.44 0.58 12.41
C VAL A 29 10.57 0.32 13.91
N VAL A 30 11.60 -0.40 14.34
CA VAL A 30 11.87 -0.65 15.78
C VAL A 30 12.04 0.67 16.54
N GLY A 31 12.78 1.64 15.99
CA GLY A 31 12.94 2.95 16.59
C GLY A 31 11.63 3.73 16.74
N ILE A 32 10.76 3.70 15.71
CA ILE A 32 9.43 4.32 15.74
C ILE A 32 8.57 3.70 16.83
N VAL A 33 8.52 2.35 16.89
CA VAL A 33 7.74 1.61 17.89
C VAL A 33 8.25 1.90 19.30
N PHE A 34 9.57 1.98 19.52
CA PHE A 34 10.13 2.32 20.83
C PHE A 34 9.74 3.74 21.25
N CYS A 35 9.78 4.72 20.33
CA CYS A 35 9.34 6.06 20.64
C CYS A 35 7.84 6.12 20.96
N PHE A 36 7.01 5.36 20.24
CA PHE A 36 5.59 5.26 20.51
C PHE A 36 5.31 4.75 21.94
N TYR A 37 5.92 3.61 22.34
CA TYR A 37 5.75 3.09 23.68
C TYR A 37 6.33 4.00 24.77
N HIS A 38 7.44 4.66 24.49
CA HIS A 38 8.03 5.65 25.42
C HIS A 38 7.08 6.82 25.67
N ARG A 39 6.48 7.39 24.63
CA ARG A 39 5.62 8.58 24.73
C ARG A 39 4.24 8.30 25.26
N PHE A 40 3.60 7.22 24.82
CA PHE A 40 2.21 6.92 25.15
C PHE A 40 2.01 6.01 26.37
N TYR A 41 3.02 5.22 26.74
CA TYR A 41 2.96 4.30 27.88
C TYR A 41 4.01 4.58 28.97
N SER A 42 4.73 5.72 28.88
CA SER A 42 5.72 6.15 29.89
C SER A 42 6.84 5.13 30.18
N LEU A 43 7.17 4.28 29.20
CA LEU A 43 8.25 3.30 29.32
C LEU A 43 9.61 4.00 29.19
N SER A 44 10.04 4.66 30.27
CA SER A 44 11.11 5.65 30.29
C SER A 44 12.52 5.15 29.97
N SER A 45 12.79 3.86 30.02
CA SER A 45 14.16 3.31 29.92
C SER A 45 14.45 2.50 28.65
N LEU A 46 13.45 2.16 27.82
CA LEU A 46 13.66 1.29 26.65
C LEU A 46 14.50 1.94 25.54
N TRP A 47 14.47 3.27 25.38
CA TRP A 47 15.29 3.96 24.38
C TRP A 47 16.80 3.84 24.65
N LEU A 48 17.21 3.66 25.93
CA LEU A 48 18.60 3.43 26.30
C LEU A 48 19.13 2.11 25.72
N LEU A 49 18.26 1.13 25.45
CA LEU A 49 18.66 -0.12 24.80
C LEU A 49 19.14 0.12 23.36
N CYS A 50 18.70 1.17 22.70
CA CYS A 50 19.18 1.56 21.36
C CYS A 50 20.59 2.15 21.41
N LEU A 51 21.03 2.68 22.56
CA LEU A 51 22.37 3.24 22.75
C LEU A 51 23.42 2.18 23.11
N ILE A 52 22.99 1.03 23.67
CA ILE A 52 23.92 -0.06 24.06
C ILE A 52 24.77 -0.52 22.86
N PRO A 53 24.20 -0.79 21.67
CA PRO A 53 24.96 -1.14 20.50
C PRO A 53 25.91 -0.04 20.02
N MET A 54 25.51 1.23 20.13
CA MET A 54 26.38 2.36 19.79
C MET A 54 27.56 2.50 20.76
N ALA A 55 27.33 2.28 22.06
CA ALA A 55 28.38 2.28 23.08
C ALA A 55 29.35 1.10 22.93
N ALA A 56 28.86 -0.06 22.45
CA ALA A 56 29.69 -1.23 22.18
C ALA A 56 30.54 -1.11 20.88
N PHE A 57 30.25 -0.14 20.03
CA PHE A 57 30.92 0.02 18.72
C PHE A 57 32.43 0.32 18.81
N PRO A 58 32.93 1.22 19.69
CA PRO A 58 34.35 1.43 19.84
C PRO A 58 35.09 0.15 20.28
N ILE A 59 34.47 -0.67 21.11
CA ILE A 59 34.98 -1.98 21.53
C ILE A 59 35.07 -2.91 20.33
N PHE A 60 34.08 -2.92 19.48
CA PHE A 60 34.05 -3.71 18.23
C PHE A 60 35.12 -3.28 17.21
N LEU A 61 35.40 -1.97 17.09
CA LEU A 61 36.44 -1.42 16.23
C LEU A 61 37.85 -1.80 16.70
N SER A 62 38.04 -2.05 17.99
CA SER A 62 39.32 -2.44 18.57
C SER A 62 39.67 -3.92 18.36
N LEU A 63 38.76 -4.74 17.87
CA LEU A 63 38.97 -6.17 17.59
C LEU A 63 39.85 -6.37 16.35
N PRO A 64 40.81 -7.31 16.37
CA PRO A 64 41.84 -7.44 15.32
C PRO A 64 41.39 -8.11 14.02
N PHE A 65 40.15 -8.52 13.87
CA PHE A 65 39.66 -9.32 12.74
C PHE A 65 38.92 -8.47 11.68
N GLY A 66 39.38 -8.49 10.42
CA GLY A 66 38.83 -7.70 9.31
C GLY A 66 37.34 -7.86 9.06
N LYS A 67 36.80 -9.09 9.06
CA LYS A 67 35.35 -9.35 8.90
C LYS A 67 34.49 -8.75 10.01
N TRP A 68 35.01 -8.65 11.23
CA TRP A 68 34.31 -8.05 12.37
C TRP A 68 34.15 -6.55 12.23
N LYS A 69 35.11 -5.85 11.57
CA LYS A 69 34.99 -4.41 11.28
C LYS A 69 33.83 -4.10 10.32
N GLU A 70 33.66 -4.91 9.27
CA GLU A 70 32.55 -4.75 8.34
C GLU A 70 31.20 -5.00 9.03
N MET A 71 31.10 -6.04 9.86
CA MET A 71 29.91 -6.33 10.65
C MET A 71 29.61 -5.18 11.65
N GLY A 72 30.63 -4.65 12.31
CA GLY A 72 30.49 -3.53 13.23
C GLY A 72 29.98 -2.27 12.54
N LEU A 73 30.49 -1.95 11.35
CA LEU A 73 30.01 -0.81 10.55
C LEU A 73 28.54 -0.98 10.15
N ILE A 74 28.17 -2.16 9.67
CA ILE A 74 26.78 -2.48 9.33
C ILE A 74 25.88 -2.28 10.54
N PHE A 75 26.29 -2.77 11.70
CA PHE A 75 25.51 -2.67 12.93
C PHE A 75 25.32 -1.20 13.37
N VAL A 76 26.35 -0.35 13.25
CA VAL A 76 26.23 1.09 13.53
C VAL A 76 25.27 1.77 12.58
N ILE A 77 25.32 1.46 11.29
CA ILE A 77 24.36 1.99 10.31
C ILE A 77 22.92 1.60 10.71
N LEU A 78 22.69 0.34 11.09
CA LEU A 78 21.38 -0.12 11.53
C LEU A 78 20.89 0.60 12.80
N CYS A 79 21.78 0.80 13.78
CA CYS A 79 21.47 1.58 14.96
C CYS A 79 21.17 3.04 14.63
N GLY A 80 21.87 3.63 13.66
CA GLY A 80 21.57 4.96 13.12
C GLY A 80 20.15 5.07 12.59
N PHE A 81 19.67 4.06 11.83
CA PHE A 81 18.28 4.01 11.37
C PHE A 81 17.28 3.85 12.53
N CYS A 82 17.61 3.07 13.56
CA CYS A 82 16.76 2.95 14.75
C CYS A 82 16.61 4.30 15.46
N LEU A 83 17.70 5.02 15.68
CA LEU A 83 17.68 6.37 16.26
C LEU A 83 16.91 7.36 15.36
N MET A 84 17.11 7.28 14.04
CA MET A 84 16.38 8.13 13.10
C MET A 84 14.86 7.89 13.21
N GLY A 85 14.41 6.64 13.33
CA GLY A 85 13.00 6.32 13.57
C GLY A 85 12.48 6.86 14.89
N PHE A 86 13.26 6.69 15.97
CA PHE A 86 12.91 7.18 17.30
C PHE A 86 12.76 8.71 17.32
N PHE A 87 13.76 9.42 16.85
CA PHE A 87 13.73 10.89 16.85
C PHE A 87 12.72 11.44 15.82
N GLY A 88 12.61 10.82 14.64
CA GLY A 88 11.65 11.23 13.63
C GLY A 88 10.22 11.19 14.13
N PHE A 89 9.81 10.09 14.77
CA PHE A 89 8.49 9.98 15.39
C PHE A 89 8.35 10.91 16.60
N GLY A 90 9.40 11.07 17.42
CA GLY A 90 9.43 12.02 18.53
C GLY A 90 9.18 13.46 18.08
N VAL A 91 9.72 13.87 16.93
CA VAL A 91 9.44 15.19 16.34
C VAL A 91 7.98 15.35 15.93
N GLU A 92 7.35 14.30 15.34
CA GLU A 92 5.92 14.34 15.02
C GLU A 92 5.07 14.49 16.29
N VAL A 93 5.39 13.72 17.35
CA VAL A 93 4.68 13.79 18.64
C VAL A 93 4.87 15.13 19.31
N ASN A 94 6.08 15.67 19.35
CA ASN A 94 6.34 17.00 19.92
C ASN A 94 5.55 18.10 19.18
N ARG A 95 5.42 18.01 17.84
CA ARG A 95 4.59 18.96 17.08
C ARG A 95 3.13 18.90 17.53
N TYR A 96 2.60 17.68 17.75
CA TYR A 96 1.25 17.50 18.27
C TYR A 96 1.11 18.03 19.71
N GLU A 97 2.06 17.74 20.60
CA GLU A 97 2.02 18.18 21.99
C GLU A 97 2.03 19.71 22.13
N ASN A 98 2.80 20.38 21.26
CA ASN A 98 2.93 21.84 21.26
C ASN A 98 1.71 22.60 20.70
N VAL A 99 0.74 21.90 20.09
CA VAL A 99 -0.51 22.52 19.67
C VAL A 99 -1.44 22.61 20.87
N SER A 100 -2.02 23.79 21.11
CA SER A 100 -3.03 24.06 22.14
C SER A 100 -4.43 24.16 21.53
N SER A 101 -5.47 24.10 22.36
CA SER A 101 -6.83 24.51 21.99
C SER A 101 -6.92 26.02 22.06
N PHE A 102 -7.66 26.64 21.14
CA PHE A 102 -7.76 28.10 21.03
C PHE A 102 -9.13 28.64 21.50
N GLY A 103 -10.18 27.79 21.55
CA GLY A 103 -11.54 28.23 21.82
C GLY A 103 -12.16 28.98 20.63
N GLU A 104 -13.00 29.95 20.92
CA GLU A 104 -13.58 30.82 19.88
C GLU A 104 -12.51 31.76 19.33
N CYS A 105 -12.20 31.65 18.05
CA CYS A 105 -11.15 32.44 17.40
C CYS A 105 -11.43 32.61 15.89
N TYR A 106 -10.74 33.59 15.30
CA TYR A 106 -10.70 33.74 13.85
C TYR A 106 -9.55 32.93 13.25
N PHE A 107 -9.84 32.21 12.20
CA PHE A 107 -8.81 31.44 11.51
C PHE A 107 -8.98 31.49 10.00
N SER A 108 -7.86 31.38 9.30
CA SER A 108 -7.84 31.31 7.84
C SER A 108 -6.97 30.16 7.38
N GLY A 109 -7.30 29.61 6.23
CA GLY A 109 -6.52 28.52 5.64
C GLY A 109 -7.02 28.14 4.28
N ARG A 110 -6.20 27.33 3.59
CA ARG A 110 -6.49 26.83 2.25
C ARG A 110 -7.13 25.45 2.31
N VAL A 111 -8.21 25.25 1.58
CA VAL A 111 -8.91 23.95 1.48
C VAL A 111 -8.08 22.96 0.66
N VAL A 112 -7.59 21.89 1.32
CA VAL A 112 -6.81 20.82 0.66
C VAL A 112 -7.59 19.52 0.51
N GLU A 113 -8.57 19.25 1.38
CA GLU A 113 -9.47 18.10 1.26
C GLU A 113 -10.89 18.56 1.54
N MET A 114 -11.85 17.99 0.82
CA MET A 114 -13.28 18.26 1.01
C MET A 114 -14.07 16.96 0.88
N SER A 115 -14.96 16.72 1.84
CA SER A 115 -15.90 15.61 1.83
C SER A 115 -17.29 16.12 2.16
N LYS A 116 -18.24 15.89 1.25
CA LYS A 116 -19.63 16.29 1.41
C LYS A 116 -20.37 15.23 2.22
N GLY A 117 -20.90 15.62 3.38
CA GLY A 117 -21.86 14.85 4.18
C GLY A 117 -23.30 15.28 3.88
N THR A 118 -24.28 14.66 4.56
CA THR A 118 -25.70 15.00 4.41
C THR A 118 -26.05 16.38 4.94
N ASN A 119 -25.47 16.79 6.08
CA ASN A 119 -25.84 18.04 6.80
C ASN A 119 -24.66 19.03 6.92
N SER A 120 -23.44 18.64 6.55
CA SER A 120 -22.27 19.50 6.66
C SER A 120 -21.21 19.11 5.63
N VAL A 121 -20.35 20.06 5.28
CA VAL A 121 -19.16 19.80 4.47
C VAL A 121 -17.95 19.78 5.39
N LYS A 122 -17.32 18.62 5.47
CA LYS A 122 -16.02 18.49 6.14
C LYS A 122 -14.93 18.99 5.21
N VAL A 123 -14.18 20.00 5.62
CA VAL A 123 -13.00 20.51 4.91
C VAL A 123 -11.75 20.36 5.78
N VAL A 124 -10.62 20.15 5.13
CA VAL A 124 -9.30 20.19 5.78
C VAL A 124 -8.58 21.43 5.28
N LEU A 125 -8.18 22.29 6.22
CA LEU A 125 -7.45 23.52 5.96
C LEU A 125 -5.96 23.32 6.19
N ASP A 126 -5.14 23.76 5.24
CA ASP A 126 -3.69 23.87 5.30
C ASP A 126 -3.27 25.35 5.27
N ASP A 127 -1.99 25.64 5.49
CA ASP A 127 -1.48 27.01 5.60
C ASP A 127 -2.28 27.82 6.66
N LEU A 128 -2.52 27.18 7.82
CA LEU A 128 -3.43 27.65 8.86
C LEU A 128 -2.86 28.88 9.58
N ARG A 129 -3.68 29.93 9.69
CA ARG A 129 -3.42 31.10 10.55
C ARG A 129 -4.56 31.23 11.54
N ILE A 130 -4.25 31.36 12.83
CA ILE A 130 -5.21 31.58 13.92
C ILE A 130 -4.86 32.91 14.55
N ASP A 131 -5.81 33.82 14.60
CA ASP A 131 -5.66 35.21 15.09
C ASP A 131 -4.43 35.93 14.51
N GLY A 132 -4.10 35.62 13.24
CA GLY A 132 -2.96 36.19 12.50
C GLY A 132 -1.64 35.41 12.63
N GLU A 133 -1.51 34.47 13.57
CA GLU A 133 -0.31 33.66 13.76
C GLU A 133 -0.33 32.37 12.92
N GLU A 134 0.76 32.07 12.25
CA GLU A 134 0.91 30.83 11.44
C GLU A 134 1.04 29.60 12.33
N GLN A 135 0.20 28.60 12.06
CA GLN A 135 0.22 27.32 12.76
C GLN A 135 0.78 26.21 11.85
N ASN A 136 1.76 25.46 12.33
CA ASN A 136 2.37 24.36 11.57
C ASN A 136 1.57 23.05 11.70
N CYS A 137 0.25 23.16 11.59
CA CYS A 137 -0.69 22.03 11.61
C CYS A 137 -1.88 22.33 10.70
N LYS A 138 -2.68 21.30 10.45
CA LYS A 138 -3.92 21.39 9.69
C LYS A 138 -5.12 21.30 10.62
N LEU A 139 -6.22 21.87 10.16
CA LEU A 139 -7.47 21.93 10.89
C LEU A 139 -8.58 21.28 10.07
N VAL A 140 -9.44 20.50 10.73
CA VAL A 140 -10.71 20.04 10.16
C VAL A 140 -11.80 21.01 10.56
N ALA A 141 -12.52 21.59 9.60
CA ALA A 141 -13.70 22.39 9.84
C ALA A 141 -14.95 21.74 9.26
N TYR A 142 -16.06 21.87 9.96
CA TYR A 142 -17.38 21.44 9.49
C TYR A 142 -18.16 22.68 9.06
N LEU A 143 -18.21 22.91 7.73
CA LEU A 143 -18.87 24.06 7.16
C LEU A 143 -20.39 23.87 7.13
N PRO A 144 -21.17 24.93 7.39
CA PRO A 144 -22.61 24.91 7.27
C PRO A 144 -23.06 24.76 5.81
N THR A 145 -24.30 24.34 5.61
CA THR A 145 -24.90 24.13 4.28
C THR A 145 -24.92 25.40 3.41
N SER A 146 -24.91 26.58 4.01
CA SER A 146 -24.87 27.88 3.29
C SER A 146 -23.59 28.11 2.49
N LEU A 147 -22.48 27.45 2.86
CA LEU A 147 -21.20 27.53 2.20
C LEU A 147 -20.94 26.33 1.28
N HIS A 148 -21.83 25.33 1.28
CA HIS A 148 -21.64 24.04 0.62
C HIS A 148 -21.30 24.13 -0.88
N ASP A 149 -21.98 24.98 -1.62
CA ASP A 149 -21.83 25.11 -3.08
C ASP A 149 -20.86 26.23 -3.51
N LYS A 150 -20.42 27.05 -2.54
CA LYS A 150 -19.52 28.19 -2.80
C LYS A 150 -18.04 27.83 -2.63
N VAL A 151 -17.74 26.77 -1.91
CA VAL A 151 -16.36 26.37 -1.58
C VAL A 151 -15.89 25.23 -2.46
N THR A 152 -14.68 25.38 -2.99
CA THR A 152 -14.01 24.38 -3.81
C THR A 152 -12.60 24.08 -3.26
N LEU A 153 -11.95 23.02 -3.77
CA LEU A 153 -10.56 22.75 -3.44
C LEU A 153 -9.66 23.90 -3.86
N SER A 154 -8.62 24.19 -3.08
CA SER A 154 -7.70 25.32 -3.23
C SER A 154 -8.26 26.70 -2.89
N ASP A 155 -9.48 26.81 -2.42
CA ASP A 155 -10.03 28.07 -1.93
C ASP A 155 -9.39 28.45 -0.60
N GLU A 156 -9.17 29.75 -0.41
CA GLU A 156 -8.79 30.33 0.87
C GLU A 156 -10.05 30.79 1.60
N LEU A 157 -10.20 30.34 2.83
CA LEU A 157 -11.33 30.65 3.69
C LEU A 157 -10.88 31.47 4.88
N PHE A 158 -11.70 32.43 5.26
CA PHE A 158 -11.61 33.15 6.54
C PHE A 158 -12.84 32.82 7.38
N LEU A 159 -12.60 32.19 8.51
CA LEU A 159 -13.64 31.54 9.30
C LEU A 159 -13.52 31.95 10.76
N HIS A 160 -14.66 31.94 11.46
CA HIS A 160 -14.77 32.08 12.91
C HIS A 160 -15.44 30.85 13.48
N GLY A 161 -14.98 30.35 14.62
CA GLY A 161 -15.57 29.19 15.28
C GLY A 161 -14.75 28.68 16.45
N ASN A 162 -15.27 27.66 17.12
CA ASN A 162 -14.59 27.04 18.27
C ASN A 162 -13.55 26.03 17.79
N VAL A 163 -12.26 26.32 18.06
CA VAL A 163 -11.10 25.50 17.63
C VAL A 163 -10.56 24.71 18.80
N GLU A 164 -10.70 23.40 18.71
CA GLU A 164 -10.28 22.47 19.75
C GLU A 164 -9.18 21.52 19.26
N LYS A 165 -8.25 21.20 20.16
CA LYS A 165 -7.24 20.17 19.92
C LYS A 165 -7.89 18.78 19.96
N ARG A 166 -7.60 17.97 18.95
CA ARG A 166 -8.05 16.58 18.90
C ARG A 166 -7.25 15.73 19.88
N GLU A 167 -7.93 15.14 20.84
CA GLU A 167 -7.29 14.19 21.77
C GLU A 167 -7.00 12.84 21.08
N ILE A 168 -5.74 12.43 21.11
CA ILE A 168 -5.28 11.19 20.51
C ILE A 168 -4.69 10.31 21.61
N SER A 169 -5.43 9.29 22.02
CA SER A 169 -4.97 8.28 22.99
C SER A 169 -4.20 7.14 22.29
N ALA A 170 -3.33 6.46 23.03
CA ALA A 170 -2.58 5.31 22.55
C ALA A 170 -3.48 4.22 21.91
N GLU A 171 -4.61 3.91 22.55
CA GLU A 171 -5.55 2.89 22.08
C GLU A 171 -6.21 3.23 20.75
N LYS A 172 -6.48 4.54 20.54
CA LYS A 172 -7.13 5.04 19.33
C LYS A 172 -6.12 5.49 18.27
N PHE A 173 -4.80 5.44 18.56
CA PHE A 173 -3.76 5.99 17.71
C PHE A 173 -3.79 5.39 16.29
N ALA A 174 -3.99 4.08 16.15
CA ALA A 174 -4.05 3.43 14.84
C ALA A 174 -5.15 4.01 13.91
N ARG A 175 -6.29 4.43 14.48
CA ARG A 175 -7.38 5.09 13.74
C ARG A 175 -7.03 6.54 13.40
N ALA A 176 -6.33 7.23 14.30
CA ALA A 176 -5.91 8.62 14.15
C ALA A 176 -4.61 8.78 13.35
N ALA A 177 -3.81 7.72 13.16
CA ALA A 177 -2.47 7.78 12.60
C ALA A 177 -2.42 8.40 11.18
N LYS A 178 -3.46 8.21 10.37
CA LYS A 178 -3.58 8.83 9.04
C LYS A 178 -3.69 10.35 9.14
N ASP A 179 -4.56 10.84 10.03
CA ASP A 179 -4.76 12.26 10.26
C ASP A 179 -3.53 12.86 10.96
N PHE A 180 -2.93 12.11 11.89
CA PHE A 180 -1.70 12.49 12.58
C PHE A 180 -0.54 12.70 11.60
N GLY A 181 -0.31 11.78 10.67
CA GLY A 181 0.72 11.92 9.65
C GLY A 181 0.47 13.08 8.67
N LYS A 182 -0.79 13.47 8.47
CA LYS A 182 -1.18 14.67 7.73
C LYS A 182 -1.09 15.96 8.56
N ARG A 183 -0.72 15.86 9.84
CA ARG A 183 -0.68 16.96 10.83
C ARG A 183 -2.06 17.58 11.10
N ILE A 184 -3.14 16.83 11.01
CA ILE A 184 -4.48 17.27 11.33
C ILE A 184 -4.68 17.14 12.84
N PHE A 185 -4.39 18.20 13.59
CA PHE A 185 -4.39 18.20 15.05
C PHE A 185 -5.54 18.99 15.65
N LEU A 186 -6.19 19.83 14.85
CA LEU A 186 -7.26 20.71 15.28
C LEU A 186 -8.59 20.35 14.62
N THR A 187 -9.68 20.63 15.31
CA THR A 187 -11.05 20.54 14.78
C THR A 187 -11.78 21.84 15.12
N ALA A 188 -12.47 22.41 14.15
CA ALA A 188 -13.33 23.57 14.34
C ALA A 188 -14.79 23.16 14.19
N ASN A 189 -15.59 23.54 15.19
CA ASN A 189 -17.05 23.38 15.24
C ASN A 189 -17.73 24.75 15.21
N ASP A 190 -19.03 24.77 14.86
CA ASP A 190 -19.85 25.99 14.81
C ASP A 190 -19.22 27.10 13.97
N VAL A 191 -18.82 26.72 12.76
CA VAL A 191 -17.99 27.55 11.88
C VAL A 191 -18.89 28.48 11.04
N GLU A 192 -18.55 29.76 11.07
CA GLU A 192 -19.13 30.80 10.20
C GLU A 192 -18.00 31.51 9.46
N GLY A 193 -18.28 32.05 8.27
CA GLY A 193 -17.28 32.82 7.54
C GLY A 193 -17.51 32.86 6.04
N GLU A 194 -16.48 33.27 5.33
CA GLU A 194 -16.55 33.51 3.89
C GLU A 194 -15.30 33.06 3.16
N LYS A 195 -15.44 32.92 1.84
CA LYS A 195 -14.33 32.67 0.92
C LYS A 195 -13.62 34.00 0.63
N THR A 196 -12.31 34.02 0.87
CA THR A 196 -11.48 35.21 0.67
C THR A 196 -10.64 35.17 -0.62
N GLY A 197 -10.32 33.98 -1.11
CA GLY A 197 -9.46 33.85 -2.27
C GLY A 197 -9.47 32.44 -2.89
N HIS A 198 -8.64 32.29 -3.93
CA HIS A 198 -8.35 31.00 -4.57
C HIS A 198 -6.87 30.94 -4.93
N ARG A 199 -6.17 29.93 -4.45
CA ARG A 199 -4.75 29.73 -4.75
C ARG A 199 -4.57 28.49 -5.62
N PHE A 200 -3.97 28.67 -6.79
CA PHE A 200 -3.77 27.56 -7.72
C PHE A 200 -2.82 26.50 -7.14
N ASP A 201 -3.29 25.24 -7.14
CA ASP A 201 -2.50 24.05 -6.84
C ASP A 201 -2.75 23.02 -7.95
N LEU A 202 -1.68 22.64 -8.65
CA LEU A 202 -1.76 21.76 -9.82
C LEU A 202 -2.43 20.42 -9.50
N PHE A 203 -2.05 19.78 -8.38
CA PHE A 203 -2.57 18.45 -8.04
C PHE A 203 -4.05 18.51 -7.62
N LEU A 204 -4.39 19.51 -6.82
CA LEU A 204 -5.78 19.73 -6.43
C LEU A 204 -6.65 20.13 -7.63
N PHE A 205 -6.14 20.96 -8.53
CA PHE A 205 -6.83 21.33 -9.77
C PHE A 205 -7.08 20.11 -10.65
N LEU A 206 -6.05 19.26 -10.90
CA LEU A 206 -6.21 18.05 -11.71
C LEU A 206 -7.18 17.06 -11.07
N ASN A 207 -7.11 16.88 -9.75
CA ASN A 207 -8.04 16.02 -9.02
C ASN A 207 -9.47 16.54 -9.09
N ALA A 208 -9.68 17.84 -8.86
CA ALA A 208 -11.01 18.48 -8.92
C ALA A 208 -11.59 18.42 -10.36
N ARG A 209 -10.77 18.69 -11.37
CA ARG A 209 -11.17 18.60 -12.79
C ARG A 209 -11.59 17.18 -13.16
N ALA A 210 -10.79 16.19 -12.77
CA ALA A 210 -11.11 14.79 -13.01
C ALA A 210 -12.42 14.37 -12.31
N LYS A 211 -12.60 14.74 -11.05
CA LYS A 211 -13.86 14.50 -10.32
C LYS A 211 -15.06 15.11 -11.03
N LYS A 212 -14.97 16.39 -11.38
CA LYS A 212 -16.05 17.09 -12.06
C LYS A 212 -16.45 16.41 -13.38
N VAL A 213 -15.47 16.09 -14.22
CA VAL A 213 -15.72 15.46 -15.51
C VAL A 213 -16.32 14.05 -15.36
N ILE A 214 -15.85 13.27 -14.38
CA ILE A 214 -16.43 11.96 -14.09
C ILE A 214 -17.87 12.08 -13.60
N ASP A 215 -18.14 12.99 -12.66
CA ASP A 215 -19.47 13.15 -12.04
C ASP A 215 -20.53 13.69 -13.00
N GLU A 216 -20.13 14.54 -13.93
CA GLU A 216 -21.04 15.13 -14.93
C GLU A 216 -21.15 14.28 -16.21
N GLY A 217 -20.15 13.44 -16.48
CA GLY A 217 -20.06 12.62 -17.70
C GLY A 217 -20.51 11.17 -17.58
N MET A 218 -20.81 10.68 -16.36
CA MET A 218 -21.18 9.29 -16.11
C MET A 218 -22.38 9.20 -15.17
N ASP A 219 -23.06 8.03 -15.17
CA ASP A 219 -24.11 7.74 -14.20
C ASP A 219 -23.57 7.70 -12.77
N LYS A 220 -24.43 7.99 -11.79
CA LYS A 220 -24.05 8.20 -10.37
C LYS A 220 -23.19 7.09 -9.80
N THR A 221 -23.59 5.83 -9.93
CA THR A 221 -22.86 4.69 -9.34
C THR A 221 -21.56 4.37 -10.10
N PRO A 222 -21.56 4.23 -11.44
CA PRO A 222 -20.33 4.13 -12.24
C PRO A 222 -19.32 5.27 -12.01
N ALA A 223 -19.80 6.52 -11.86
CA ALA A 223 -18.96 7.67 -11.55
C ALA A 223 -18.28 7.52 -10.18
N ALA A 224 -19.02 7.10 -9.14
CA ALA A 224 -18.48 6.87 -7.81
C ALA A 224 -17.39 5.78 -7.82
N VAL A 225 -17.62 4.68 -8.55
CA VAL A 225 -16.64 3.60 -8.72
C VAL A 225 -15.41 4.07 -9.51
N THR A 226 -15.59 4.83 -10.59
CA THR A 226 -14.47 5.38 -11.37
C THR A 226 -13.59 6.30 -10.51
N ARG A 227 -14.20 7.16 -9.68
CA ARG A 227 -13.45 7.99 -8.73
C ARG A 227 -12.70 7.17 -7.69
N ALA A 228 -13.32 6.12 -7.18
CA ALA A 228 -12.68 5.23 -6.21
C ALA A 228 -11.43 4.55 -6.80
N VAL A 229 -11.53 3.99 -8.00
CA VAL A 229 -10.46 3.26 -8.69
C VAL A 229 -9.34 4.19 -9.18
N LEU A 230 -9.68 5.36 -9.76
CA LEU A 230 -8.69 6.26 -10.35
C LEU A 230 -8.09 7.28 -9.36
N LEU A 231 -8.90 7.79 -8.43
CA LEU A 231 -8.52 8.90 -7.55
C LEU A 231 -8.44 8.50 -6.05
N GLY A 232 -8.87 7.28 -5.71
CA GLY A 232 -8.91 6.81 -4.32
C GLY A 232 -10.03 7.39 -3.47
N ASN A 233 -11.04 7.99 -4.09
CA ASN A 233 -12.18 8.60 -3.41
C ASN A 233 -13.40 7.67 -3.45
N THR A 234 -13.63 6.94 -2.36
CA THR A 234 -14.78 6.03 -2.20
C THR A 234 -16.07 6.72 -1.77
N ALA A 235 -16.03 8.03 -1.50
CA ALA A 235 -17.21 8.80 -1.15
C ALA A 235 -18.24 8.79 -2.31
N GLY A 236 -19.49 8.50 -1.99
CA GLY A 236 -20.57 8.42 -2.99
C GLY A 236 -20.83 7.02 -3.53
N ILE A 237 -20.06 6.00 -3.15
CA ILE A 237 -20.49 4.61 -3.30
C ILE A 237 -21.57 4.34 -2.25
N GLU A 238 -22.69 3.79 -2.67
CA GLU A 238 -23.78 3.42 -1.78
C GLU A 238 -23.30 2.42 -0.72
N GLU A 239 -23.74 2.60 0.54
CA GLU A 239 -23.22 1.83 1.68
C GLU A 239 -23.41 0.31 1.50
N GLY A 240 -24.60 -0.12 1.07
CA GLY A 240 -24.89 -1.54 0.82
C GLY A 240 -24.01 -2.14 -0.29
N LEU A 241 -23.78 -1.41 -1.38
CA LEU A 241 -22.87 -1.82 -2.44
C LEU A 241 -21.42 -1.91 -1.93
N TYR A 242 -21.00 -0.92 -1.14
CA TYR A 242 -19.65 -0.91 -0.59
C TYR A 242 -19.42 -2.05 0.41
N GLU A 243 -20.41 -2.38 1.22
CA GLU A 243 -20.37 -3.54 2.10
C GLU A 243 -20.27 -4.85 1.30
N ASN A 244 -21.08 -5.03 0.27
CA ASN A 244 -21.03 -6.21 -0.60
C ASN A 244 -19.64 -6.36 -1.28
N ILE A 245 -19.04 -5.26 -1.75
CA ILE A 245 -17.67 -5.22 -2.27
C ILE A 245 -16.64 -5.62 -1.18
N ARG A 246 -16.82 -5.14 0.04
CA ARG A 246 -15.96 -5.48 1.19
C ARG A 246 -16.02 -6.96 1.52
N TYR A 247 -17.21 -7.52 1.63
CA TYR A 247 -17.42 -8.94 1.91
C TYR A 247 -16.97 -9.84 0.75
N GLY A 248 -17.02 -9.34 -0.48
CA GLY A 248 -16.35 -9.97 -1.62
C GLY A 248 -14.82 -10.01 -1.51
N GLY A 249 -14.22 -9.26 -0.57
CA GLY A 249 -12.77 -9.21 -0.34
C GLY A 249 -11.97 -8.45 -1.40
N ILE A 250 -12.66 -7.65 -2.22
CA ILE A 250 -12.06 -6.88 -3.32
C ILE A 250 -12.10 -5.36 -3.10
N ALA A 251 -12.46 -4.90 -1.90
CA ALA A 251 -12.48 -3.46 -1.56
C ALA A 251 -11.13 -2.76 -1.83
N HIS A 252 -10.01 -3.49 -1.71
CA HIS A 252 -8.67 -2.98 -2.01
C HIS A 252 -8.46 -2.64 -3.50
N ILE A 253 -9.29 -3.16 -4.41
CA ILE A 253 -9.28 -2.84 -5.84
C ILE A 253 -10.04 -1.52 -6.09
N PHE A 254 -11.06 -1.23 -5.29
CA PHE A 254 -11.83 0.03 -5.34
C PHE A 254 -11.18 1.16 -4.53
N ALA A 255 -10.02 0.92 -3.97
CA ALA A 255 -9.13 1.96 -3.44
C ALA A 255 -7.86 1.99 -4.30
N VAL A 256 -7.25 3.17 -4.48
CA VAL A 256 -6.00 3.23 -5.26
C VAL A 256 -4.93 2.37 -4.60
N SER A 257 -4.43 1.40 -5.33
CA SER A 257 -3.52 0.36 -4.86
C SER A 257 -2.22 0.31 -5.66
N GLY A 258 -1.26 -0.48 -5.16
CA GLY A 258 -0.03 -0.76 -5.88
C GLY A 258 -0.24 -1.42 -7.25
N LEU A 259 -1.36 -2.14 -7.43
CA LEU A 259 -1.75 -2.73 -8.71
C LEU A 259 -1.95 -1.66 -9.79
N HIS A 260 -2.64 -0.57 -9.46
CA HIS A 260 -2.92 0.55 -10.36
C HIS A 260 -1.63 1.23 -10.83
N VAL A 261 -0.72 1.52 -9.90
CA VAL A 261 0.62 2.08 -10.21
C VAL A 261 1.43 1.11 -11.07
N GLY A 262 1.42 -0.19 -10.75
CA GLY A 262 2.09 -1.23 -11.52
C GLY A 262 1.55 -1.35 -12.96
N SER A 263 0.22 -1.25 -13.14
CA SER A 263 -0.44 -1.22 -14.45
C SER A 263 -0.02 0.01 -15.27
N LEU A 264 -0.05 1.20 -14.64
CA LEU A 264 0.41 2.45 -15.28
C LEU A 264 1.90 2.36 -15.67
N PHE A 265 2.74 1.84 -14.79
CA PHE A 265 4.17 1.61 -15.06
C PHE A 265 4.37 0.67 -16.25
N ALA A 266 3.67 -0.47 -16.27
CA ALA A 266 3.74 -1.42 -17.38
C ALA A 266 3.27 -0.80 -18.69
N PHE A 267 2.22 0.01 -18.66
CA PHE A 267 1.71 0.76 -19.81
C PHE A 267 2.76 1.77 -20.34
N CYS A 268 3.39 2.55 -19.45
CA CYS A 268 4.47 3.46 -19.84
C CYS A 268 5.62 2.70 -20.53
N LEU A 269 6.02 1.54 -20.00
CA LEU A 269 7.07 0.71 -20.61
C LEU A 269 6.65 0.14 -21.98
N LEU A 270 5.37 -0.20 -22.16
CA LEU A 270 4.85 -0.65 -23.46
C LEU A 270 4.87 0.48 -24.50
N LEU A 271 4.50 1.70 -24.11
CA LEU A 271 4.59 2.87 -24.99
C LEU A 271 6.05 3.15 -25.41
N LEU A 272 6.96 3.15 -24.44
CA LEU A 272 8.39 3.40 -24.70
C LEU A 272 9.02 2.34 -25.61
N LYS A 273 8.53 1.09 -25.59
CA LYS A 273 9.00 0.04 -26.54
C LYS A 273 8.68 0.35 -27.99
N LYS A 274 7.62 1.12 -28.26
CA LYS A 274 7.18 1.49 -29.62
C LYS A 274 7.80 2.80 -30.12
N THR A 275 8.49 3.55 -29.24
CA THR A 275 9.11 4.83 -29.59
C THR A 275 10.56 4.64 -30.03
N PRO A 276 11.11 5.53 -30.92
CA PRO A 276 12.52 5.50 -31.31
C PRO A 276 13.49 5.74 -30.14
N MET A 277 13.02 6.27 -29.03
CA MET A 277 13.81 6.47 -27.81
C MET A 277 14.37 5.16 -27.20
N ARG A 278 13.92 4.00 -27.69
CA ARG A 278 14.28 2.67 -27.17
C ARG A 278 15.79 2.39 -27.14
N ARG A 279 16.57 2.95 -28.08
CA ARG A 279 17.97 2.53 -28.29
C ARG A 279 19.03 3.44 -27.68
N SER A 280 18.71 4.68 -27.34
CA SER A 280 19.75 5.69 -27.09
C SER A 280 19.65 6.43 -25.74
N HIS A 281 18.50 6.46 -25.05
CA HIS A 281 18.28 7.41 -23.96
C HIS A 281 17.57 6.78 -22.75
N GLY A 282 18.15 5.73 -22.16
CA GLY A 282 17.58 5.06 -20.97
C GLY A 282 17.30 6.01 -19.79
N THR A 283 18.16 7.00 -19.60
CA THR A 283 17.98 8.04 -18.57
C THR A 283 16.74 8.91 -18.86
N LEU A 284 16.53 9.33 -20.11
CA LEU A 284 15.36 10.13 -20.48
C LEU A 284 14.06 9.34 -20.31
N GLN A 285 14.07 8.05 -20.65
CA GLN A 285 12.94 7.15 -20.41
C GLN A 285 12.63 7.02 -18.91
N PHE A 286 13.66 6.94 -18.05
CA PHE A 286 13.49 6.90 -16.61
C PHE A 286 12.79 8.16 -16.09
N PHE A 287 13.26 9.34 -16.49
CA PHE A 287 12.63 10.60 -16.08
C PHE A 287 11.19 10.73 -16.59
N PHE A 288 10.91 10.30 -17.81
CA PHE A 288 9.55 10.28 -18.36
C PHE A 288 8.61 9.41 -17.49
N VAL A 289 9.02 8.18 -17.18
CA VAL A 289 8.23 7.28 -16.32
C VAL A 289 8.10 7.86 -14.92
N ALA A 290 9.19 8.39 -14.35
CA ALA A 290 9.18 8.97 -13.00
C ALA A 290 8.21 10.15 -12.90
N ILE A 291 8.20 11.04 -13.88
CA ILE A 291 7.28 12.19 -13.92
C ILE A 291 5.82 11.72 -13.95
N ILE A 292 5.48 10.76 -14.81
CA ILE A 292 4.10 10.25 -14.92
C ILE A 292 3.67 9.61 -13.58
N LEU A 293 4.51 8.76 -12.99
CA LEU A 293 4.18 8.11 -11.72
C LEU A 293 4.07 9.11 -10.56
N LEU A 294 4.93 10.12 -10.51
CA LEU A 294 4.88 11.17 -9.48
C LEU A 294 3.67 12.09 -9.65
N LEU A 295 3.32 12.46 -10.89
CA LEU A 295 2.09 13.21 -11.19
C LEU A 295 0.86 12.42 -10.74
N TYR A 296 0.80 11.13 -11.07
CA TYR A 296 -0.30 10.28 -10.63
C TYR A 296 -0.34 10.14 -9.10
N ALA A 297 0.82 10.00 -8.44
CA ALA A 297 0.90 9.96 -6.98
C ALA A 297 0.40 11.27 -6.35
N GLY A 298 0.73 12.43 -6.94
CA GLY A 298 0.23 13.73 -6.48
C GLY A 298 -1.28 13.88 -6.63
N ILE A 299 -1.86 13.46 -7.76
CA ILE A 299 -3.32 13.43 -7.97
C ILE A 299 -4.02 12.55 -6.91
N CYS A 300 -3.39 11.44 -6.49
CA CYS A 300 -3.86 10.54 -5.43
C CYS A 300 -3.43 10.97 -4.01
N ALA A 301 -3.08 12.25 -3.82
CA ALA A 301 -2.67 12.84 -2.53
C ALA A 301 -1.55 12.06 -1.82
N PHE A 302 -0.60 11.51 -2.57
CA PHE A 302 0.56 10.73 -2.08
C PHE A 302 0.18 9.63 -1.08
N SER A 303 -0.92 8.92 -1.32
CA SER A 303 -1.34 7.82 -0.44
C SER A 303 -0.21 6.78 -0.28
N ALA A 304 -0.06 6.20 0.92
CA ALA A 304 1.05 5.31 1.26
C ALA A 304 1.20 4.11 0.29
N SER A 305 0.09 3.54 -0.19
CA SER A 305 0.09 2.45 -1.17
C SER A 305 0.63 2.89 -2.53
N VAL A 306 0.28 4.10 -2.98
CA VAL A 306 0.75 4.66 -4.26
C VAL A 306 2.22 5.01 -4.18
N VAL A 307 2.64 5.71 -3.12
CA VAL A 307 4.05 6.09 -2.92
C VAL A 307 4.94 4.86 -2.87
N ARG A 308 4.55 3.82 -2.10
CA ARG A 308 5.29 2.57 -2.04
C ARG A 308 5.46 1.94 -3.44
N ALA A 309 4.38 1.79 -4.18
CA ALA A 309 4.42 1.18 -5.49
C ALA A 309 5.25 2.00 -6.49
N THR A 310 5.12 3.33 -6.46
CA THR A 310 5.93 4.25 -7.25
C THR A 310 7.42 4.06 -6.96
N VAL A 311 7.82 4.06 -5.69
CA VAL A 311 9.23 3.86 -5.29
C VAL A 311 9.75 2.49 -5.74
N ILE A 312 8.98 1.42 -5.53
CA ILE A 312 9.37 0.06 -5.96
C ILE A 312 9.55 0.01 -7.49
N CYS A 313 8.61 0.56 -8.27
CA CYS A 313 8.68 0.59 -9.72
C CYS A 313 9.91 1.39 -10.20
N LEU A 314 10.18 2.54 -9.59
CA LEU A 314 11.33 3.38 -9.94
C LEU A 314 12.67 2.70 -9.58
N ILE A 315 12.77 2.07 -8.41
CA ILE A 315 13.97 1.30 -8.02
C ILE A 315 14.19 0.13 -8.99
N ALA A 316 13.14 -0.61 -9.33
CA ALA A 316 13.22 -1.73 -10.26
C ALA A 316 13.67 -1.26 -11.67
N TYR A 317 13.16 -0.13 -12.12
CA TYR A 317 13.52 0.44 -13.41
C TYR A 317 14.95 1.00 -13.42
N LEU A 318 15.35 1.71 -12.37
CA LEU A 318 16.72 2.20 -12.19
C LEU A 318 17.72 1.02 -12.16
N GLY A 319 17.43 -0.02 -11.39
CA GLY A 319 18.27 -1.22 -11.35
C GLY A 319 18.46 -1.86 -12.72
N LYS A 320 17.41 -1.88 -13.55
CA LYS A 320 17.51 -2.32 -14.94
C LYS A 320 18.42 -1.42 -15.80
N LEU A 321 18.37 -0.10 -15.59
CA LEU A 321 19.21 0.86 -16.32
C LEU A 321 20.69 0.71 -15.99
N ILE A 322 21.01 0.56 -14.70
CA ILE A 322 22.39 0.40 -14.22
C ILE A 322 22.86 -1.07 -14.25
N GLN A 323 22.05 -1.97 -14.83
CA GLN A 323 22.32 -3.41 -14.96
C GLN A 323 22.58 -4.12 -13.62
N VAL A 324 22.02 -3.62 -12.53
CA VAL A 324 22.09 -4.26 -11.21
C VAL A 324 20.82 -5.08 -10.98
N LYS A 325 20.99 -6.33 -10.52
CA LYS A 325 19.86 -7.15 -10.10
C LYS A 325 19.20 -6.54 -8.86
N THR A 326 17.97 -6.12 -8.99
CA THR A 326 17.16 -5.63 -7.87
C THR A 326 16.48 -6.80 -7.15
N ASP A 327 16.63 -6.86 -5.83
CA ASP A 327 15.87 -7.79 -4.98
C ASP A 327 14.58 -7.09 -4.53
N PHE A 328 13.45 -7.77 -4.68
CA PHE A 328 12.13 -7.24 -4.29
C PHE A 328 12.08 -6.82 -2.82
N LEU A 329 12.66 -7.62 -1.90
CA LEU A 329 12.68 -7.29 -0.48
C LEU A 329 13.56 -6.06 -0.16
N GLN A 330 14.66 -5.86 -0.87
CA GLN A 330 15.46 -4.64 -0.78
C GLN A 330 14.68 -3.42 -1.25
N SER A 331 13.98 -3.54 -2.39
CA SER A 331 13.13 -2.46 -2.92
C SER A 331 11.97 -2.12 -1.98
N LEU A 332 11.40 -3.14 -1.34
CA LEU A 332 10.35 -2.97 -0.32
C LEU A 332 10.89 -2.25 0.92
N GLY A 333 12.09 -2.63 1.39
CA GLY A 333 12.78 -1.94 2.47
C GLY A 333 13.08 -0.48 2.13
N GLY A 334 13.57 -0.21 0.91
CA GLY A 334 13.80 1.16 0.42
C GLY A 334 12.52 2.00 0.40
N ALA A 335 11.41 1.42 -0.04
CA ALA A 335 10.11 2.09 -0.02
C ALA A 335 9.64 2.39 1.42
N ALA A 336 9.83 1.45 2.37
CA ALA A 336 9.51 1.67 3.77
C ALA A 336 10.34 2.84 4.35
N ILE A 337 11.64 2.86 4.09
CA ILE A 337 12.53 3.94 4.53
C ILE A 337 12.06 5.29 3.95
N CYS A 338 11.80 5.36 2.64
CA CYS A 338 11.32 6.58 2.00
C CYS A 338 10.03 7.12 2.63
N ILE A 339 9.07 6.25 2.97
CA ILE A 339 7.81 6.69 3.57
C ILE A 339 8.02 7.10 5.03
N LEU A 340 8.69 6.26 5.82
CA LEU A 340 8.77 6.42 7.27
C LEU A 340 9.76 7.51 7.72
N ILE A 341 10.70 7.94 6.88
CA ILE A 341 11.54 9.12 7.16
C ILE A 341 10.70 10.41 7.14
N PHE A 342 9.77 10.53 6.19
CA PHE A 342 8.96 11.75 6.06
C PHE A 342 7.74 11.75 6.98
N THR A 343 7.12 10.59 7.17
CA THR A 343 5.90 10.42 7.97
C THR A 343 5.95 9.13 8.79
N PRO A 344 6.68 9.11 9.92
CA PRO A 344 6.83 7.93 10.77
C PRO A 344 5.51 7.34 11.28
N SER A 345 4.53 8.19 11.59
CA SER A 345 3.18 7.78 12.03
C SER A 345 2.43 6.91 11.01
N THR A 346 2.80 6.97 9.73
CA THR A 346 2.22 6.13 8.67
C THR A 346 2.38 4.62 8.97
N LEU A 347 3.40 4.21 9.75
CA LEU A 347 3.59 2.84 10.24
C LEU A 347 2.34 2.26 10.90
N PHE A 348 1.61 3.08 11.65
CA PHE A 348 0.43 2.66 12.40
C PHE A 348 -0.86 2.70 11.57
N THR A 349 -0.81 3.17 10.33
CA THR A 349 -2.00 3.19 9.46
C THR A 349 -2.31 1.79 8.92
N VAL A 350 -3.60 1.44 8.92
CA VAL A 350 -4.08 0.14 8.41
C VAL A 350 -3.64 -0.08 6.95
N GLY A 351 -3.70 0.97 6.12
CA GLY A 351 -3.30 0.89 4.71
C GLY A 351 -1.82 0.57 4.50
N PHE A 352 -0.92 1.11 5.33
CA PHE A 352 0.51 0.77 5.30
C PHE A 352 0.71 -0.69 5.72
N GLN A 353 0.14 -1.09 6.87
CA GLN A 353 0.33 -2.42 7.44
C GLN A 353 -0.19 -3.51 6.50
N LEU A 354 -1.43 -3.41 6.00
CA LEU A 354 -1.99 -4.39 5.07
C LEU A 354 -1.18 -4.48 3.78
N SER A 355 -0.74 -3.33 3.28
CA SER A 355 0.00 -3.26 2.02
C SER A 355 1.38 -3.91 2.11
N PHE A 356 2.11 -3.67 3.20
CA PHE A 356 3.42 -4.31 3.43
C PHE A 356 3.27 -5.79 3.79
N ALA A 357 2.26 -6.15 4.60
CA ALA A 357 1.94 -7.55 4.91
C ALA A 357 1.65 -8.34 3.63
N ALA A 358 0.83 -7.83 2.72
CA ALA A 358 0.57 -8.49 1.43
C ALA A 358 1.86 -8.68 0.61
N CYS A 359 2.71 -7.66 0.52
CA CYS A 359 3.99 -7.76 -0.19
C CYS A 359 4.94 -8.81 0.44
N PHE A 360 5.04 -8.85 1.77
CA PHE A 360 5.80 -9.88 2.48
C PHE A 360 5.19 -11.27 2.23
N GLY A 361 3.87 -11.41 2.32
CA GLY A 361 3.19 -12.67 2.02
C GLY A 361 3.55 -13.18 0.62
N ILE A 362 3.44 -12.34 -0.39
CA ILE A 362 3.80 -12.68 -1.78
C ILE A 362 5.28 -13.08 -1.88
N ALA A 363 6.19 -12.29 -1.28
CA ALA A 363 7.63 -12.55 -1.34
C ALA A 363 8.04 -13.88 -0.69
N PHE A 364 7.34 -14.29 0.37
CA PHE A 364 7.70 -15.48 1.14
C PHE A 364 6.91 -16.73 0.72
N LEU A 365 5.62 -16.60 0.42
CA LEU A 365 4.72 -17.74 0.25
C LEU A 365 4.29 -18.01 -1.20
N ALA A 366 4.31 -17.03 -2.11
CA ALA A 366 3.79 -17.25 -3.46
C ALA A 366 4.54 -18.38 -4.19
N LYS A 367 5.86 -18.44 -4.09
CA LYS A 367 6.67 -19.50 -4.71
C LYS A 367 6.42 -20.88 -4.09
N PRO A 368 6.48 -21.08 -2.75
CA PRO A 368 6.13 -22.36 -2.13
C PRO A 368 4.71 -22.84 -2.48
N ILE A 369 3.72 -21.97 -2.43
CA ILE A 369 2.33 -22.32 -2.77
C ILE A 369 2.22 -22.70 -4.25
N GLY A 370 2.87 -21.96 -5.15
CA GLY A 370 2.92 -22.30 -6.58
C GLY A 370 3.54 -23.68 -6.84
N GLN A 371 4.59 -24.05 -6.09
CA GLN A 371 5.19 -25.39 -6.18
C GLN A 371 4.21 -26.50 -5.76
N VAL A 372 3.39 -26.27 -4.73
CA VAL A 372 2.34 -27.23 -4.33
C VAL A 372 1.33 -27.42 -5.45
N PHE A 373 0.90 -26.36 -6.12
CA PHE A 373 0.00 -26.45 -7.27
C PHE A 373 0.65 -27.21 -8.44
N ASP A 374 1.93 -26.94 -8.75
CA ASP A 374 2.65 -27.64 -9.81
C ASP A 374 2.82 -29.13 -9.51
N GLU A 375 3.09 -29.50 -8.25
CA GLU A 375 3.17 -30.90 -7.82
C GLU A 375 1.80 -31.59 -7.91
N GLY A 376 0.74 -30.94 -7.50
CA GLY A 376 -0.63 -31.41 -7.65
C GLY A 376 -1.00 -31.66 -9.12
N ALA A 377 -0.61 -30.74 -10.01
CA ALA A 377 -0.81 -30.92 -11.45
C ALA A 377 -0.02 -32.08 -12.04
N LYS A 378 1.20 -32.34 -11.56
CA LYS A 378 1.99 -33.52 -11.97
C LYS A 378 1.33 -34.80 -11.53
N LEU A 379 0.82 -34.86 -10.28
CA LEU A 379 0.06 -36.02 -9.77
C LEU A 379 -1.20 -36.25 -10.60
N TYR A 380 -1.99 -35.19 -10.85
CA TYR A 380 -3.19 -35.29 -11.67
C TYR A 380 -2.88 -35.88 -13.06
N ARG A 381 -1.84 -35.39 -13.75
CA ARG A 381 -1.43 -35.91 -15.06
C ARG A 381 -0.96 -37.36 -15.01
N LYS A 382 -0.36 -37.79 -13.90
CA LYS A 382 0.06 -39.17 -13.71
C LYS A 382 -1.14 -40.14 -13.61
N TYR A 383 -2.20 -39.73 -12.93
CA TYR A 383 -3.41 -40.54 -12.75
C TYR A 383 -4.43 -40.39 -13.90
N PHE A 384 -4.42 -39.22 -14.56
CA PHE A 384 -5.29 -38.89 -15.69
C PHE A 384 -4.45 -38.46 -16.89
N PRO A 385 -3.77 -39.39 -17.59
CA PRO A 385 -2.93 -39.05 -18.72
C PRO A 385 -3.75 -38.47 -19.86
N MET A 386 -3.45 -37.24 -20.27
CA MET A 386 -4.03 -36.66 -21.47
C MET A 386 -3.44 -37.36 -22.71
N LYS A 387 -4.30 -37.75 -23.65
CA LYS A 387 -3.84 -38.28 -24.94
C LYS A 387 -2.97 -37.22 -25.64
N LEU A 388 -1.77 -37.63 -26.06
CA LEU A 388 -0.88 -36.82 -26.88
C LEU A 388 -1.50 -36.67 -28.28
N THR A 389 -1.41 -35.47 -28.84
CA THR A 389 -1.77 -35.26 -30.24
C THR A 389 -0.66 -35.80 -31.14
N GLU A 390 -1.02 -36.16 -32.40
CA GLU A 390 -0.03 -36.65 -33.38
C GLU A 390 1.15 -35.66 -33.56
N ALA A 391 0.89 -34.37 -33.56
CA ALA A 391 1.93 -33.33 -33.64
C ALA A 391 2.90 -33.34 -32.44
N GLU A 392 2.40 -33.68 -31.24
CA GLU A 392 3.23 -33.80 -30.04
C GLU A 392 4.05 -35.09 -30.03
N LEU A 393 3.52 -36.16 -30.59
CA LEU A 393 4.26 -37.39 -30.79
C LEU A 393 5.42 -37.18 -31.77
N GLN A 394 5.17 -36.50 -32.92
CA GLN A 394 6.22 -36.16 -33.90
C GLN A 394 7.28 -35.20 -33.34
N ALA A 395 6.90 -34.24 -32.50
CA ALA A 395 7.86 -33.32 -31.88
C ALA A 395 8.75 -34.03 -30.85
N ILE A 396 8.22 -35.03 -30.12
CA ILE A 396 9.00 -35.87 -29.21
C ILE A 396 10.00 -36.71 -30.00
N GLU A 397 9.60 -37.27 -31.14
CA GLU A 397 10.49 -38.02 -32.02
C GLU A 397 11.63 -37.18 -32.62
N ASN A 398 11.35 -35.87 -32.89
CA ASN A 398 12.33 -34.95 -33.48
C ASN A 398 13.18 -34.18 -32.47
N GLU A 399 13.07 -34.44 -31.16
CA GLU A 399 13.72 -33.69 -30.06
C GLU A 399 13.42 -32.18 -30.07
N ASP A 400 12.35 -31.74 -30.72
CA ASP A 400 11.97 -30.35 -30.83
C ASP A 400 11.32 -29.83 -29.54
N THR A 401 11.74 -28.62 -29.08
CA THR A 401 11.14 -27.95 -27.95
C THR A 401 9.78 -27.36 -28.33
N MET A 402 8.70 -28.06 -28.12
CA MET A 402 7.36 -27.53 -28.35
C MET A 402 6.97 -26.43 -27.37
N PRO A 403 6.29 -25.38 -27.86
CA PRO A 403 5.67 -24.42 -26.94
C PRO A 403 4.59 -25.12 -26.09
N PRO A 404 4.47 -24.80 -24.79
CA PRO A 404 3.51 -25.44 -23.91
C PRO A 404 2.08 -25.24 -24.43
N ARG A 405 1.23 -26.29 -24.34
CA ARG A 405 -0.19 -26.24 -24.72
C ARG A 405 -0.87 -25.03 -24.12
N ILE A 406 -1.86 -24.48 -24.81
CA ILE A 406 -2.70 -23.34 -24.32
C ILE A 406 -3.27 -23.68 -22.94
N SER A 407 -3.79 -24.88 -22.72
CA SER A 407 -4.26 -25.37 -21.42
C SER A 407 -3.22 -25.29 -20.31
N THR A 408 -1.95 -25.63 -20.62
CA THR A 408 -0.83 -25.52 -19.68
C THR A 408 -0.48 -24.07 -19.38
N ARG A 409 -0.58 -23.17 -20.36
CA ARG A 409 -0.36 -21.71 -20.16
C ARG A 409 -1.46 -21.12 -19.29
N ILE A 410 -2.72 -21.45 -19.56
CA ILE A 410 -3.88 -21.01 -18.75
C ILE A 410 -3.73 -21.53 -17.32
N TYR A 411 -3.45 -22.84 -17.14
CA TYR A 411 -3.22 -23.42 -15.82
C TYR A 411 -2.13 -22.68 -15.04
N ARG A 412 -0.96 -22.43 -15.66
CA ARG A 412 0.15 -21.72 -15.00
C ARG A 412 -0.23 -20.28 -14.63
N ALA A 413 -0.98 -19.60 -15.49
CA ALA A 413 -1.46 -18.26 -15.18
C ALA A 413 -2.42 -18.28 -13.98
N VAL A 414 -3.42 -19.13 -14.01
CA VAL A 414 -4.42 -19.25 -12.93
C VAL A 414 -3.76 -19.69 -11.63
N SER A 415 -2.92 -20.74 -11.64
CA SER A 415 -2.21 -21.21 -10.45
C SER A 415 -1.27 -20.15 -9.85
N SER A 416 -0.60 -19.35 -10.70
CA SER A 416 0.25 -18.24 -10.24
C SER A 416 -0.58 -17.13 -9.59
N PHE A 417 -1.74 -16.77 -10.15
CA PHE A 417 -2.65 -15.79 -9.54
C PHE A 417 -3.23 -16.30 -8.22
N LEU A 418 -3.66 -17.56 -8.17
CA LEU A 418 -4.15 -18.20 -6.94
C LEU A 418 -3.06 -18.24 -5.86
N ALA A 419 -1.84 -18.64 -6.21
CA ALA A 419 -0.72 -18.68 -5.28
C ALA A 419 -0.39 -17.29 -4.72
N THR A 420 -0.40 -16.28 -5.57
CA THR A 420 -0.11 -14.89 -5.19
C THR A 420 -1.23 -14.33 -4.30
N SER A 421 -2.49 -14.56 -4.65
CA SER A 421 -3.65 -14.12 -3.88
C SER A 421 -3.70 -14.79 -2.50
N LEU A 422 -3.50 -16.12 -2.46
CA LEU A 422 -3.49 -16.87 -1.21
C LEU A 422 -2.31 -16.44 -0.30
N ALA A 423 -1.13 -16.24 -0.88
CA ALA A 423 0.05 -15.76 -0.16
C ALA A 423 -0.19 -14.38 0.49
N ALA A 424 -0.81 -13.45 -0.24
CA ALA A 424 -1.18 -12.15 0.29
C ALA A 424 -2.23 -12.27 1.40
N GLN A 425 -3.29 -13.07 1.19
CA GLN A 425 -4.37 -13.26 2.16
C GLN A 425 -3.87 -13.87 3.47
N ILE A 426 -3.01 -14.88 3.43
CA ILE A 426 -2.42 -15.49 4.63
C ILE A 426 -1.73 -14.43 5.50
N PHE A 427 -0.94 -13.52 4.92
CA PHE A 427 -0.25 -12.49 5.70
C PHE A 427 -1.15 -11.34 6.14
N THR A 428 -2.20 -11.03 5.38
CA THR A 428 -3.13 -9.94 5.73
C THR A 428 -4.27 -10.40 6.65
N ALA A 429 -4.58 -11.69 6.71
CA ALA A 429 -5.69 -12.22 7.50
C ALA A 429 -5.70 -11.77 8.97
N PRO A 430 -4.59 -11.82 9.74
CA PRO A 430 -4.62 -11.39 11.14
C PRO A 430 -4.91 -9.89 11.27
N LEU A 431 -4.42 -9.07 10.35
CA LEU A 431 -4.70 -7.63 10.35
C LEU A 431 -6.15 -7.33 9.96
N LEU A 432 -6.71 -8.08 9.00
CA LEU A 432 -8.12 -7.95 8.62
C LEU A 432 -9.04 -8.28 9.81
N LEU A 433 -8.78 -9.37 10.52
CA LEU A 433 -9.54 -9.72 11.73
C LEU A 433 -9.38 -8.66 12.83
N GLN A 434 -8.17 -8.16 13.06
CA GLN A 434 -7.91 -7.15 14.10
C GLN A 434 -8.61 -5.81 13.81
N TYR A 435 -8.61 -5.35 12.55
CA TYR A 435 -9.12 -4.03 12.20
C TYR A 435 -10.56 -4.02 11.72
N PHE A 436 -11.01 -5.09 11.07
CA PHE A 436 -12.32 -5.16 10.43
C PHE A 436 -13.23 -6.24 11.00
N GLY A 437 -12.69 -7.20 11.75
CA GLY A 437 -13.46 -8.25 12.42
C GLY A 437 -13.97 -9.35 11.49
N TYR A 438 -13.56 -9.39 10.22
CA TYR A 438 -14.01 -10.40 9.26
C TYR A 438 -12.93 -10.83 8.27
N ILE A 439 -13.09 -12.02 7.67
CA ILE A 439 -12.34 -12.52 6.52
C ILE A 439 -13.32 -13.00 5.45
N SER A 440 -13.13 -12.53 4.22
CA SER A 440 -13.92 -12.97 3.07
C SER A 440 -13.49 -14.33 2.56
N GLY A 441 -14.42 -15.28 2.45
CA GLY A 441 -14.20 -16.54 1.75
C GLY A 441 -14.21 -16.40 0.22
N TRP A 442 -14.88 -15.39 -0.31
CA TRP A 442 -14.95 -15.11 -1.74
C TRP A 442 -13.67 -14.47 -2.31
N ALA A 443 -12.86 -13.86 -1.45
CA ALA A 443 -11.69 -13.06 -1.86
C ALA A 443 -10.74 -13.81 -2.80
N LEU A 444 -10.53 -15.10 -2.59
CA LEU A 444 -9.63 -15.90 -3.43
C LEU A 444 -10.13 -15.99 -4.88
N PHE A 445 -11.41 -16.26 -5.05
CA PHE A 445 -12.03 -16.42 -6.37
C PHE A 445 -12.19 -15.10 -7.10
N LEU A 446 -12.72 -14.08 -6.41
CA LEU A 446 -12.95 -12.77 -6.99
C LEU A 446 -11.64 -12.08 -7.38
N ASN A 447 -10.58 -12.23 -6.59
CA ASN A 447 -9.26 -11.70 -6.94
C ASN A 447 -8.70 -12.32 -8.24
N CYS A 448 -8.96 -13.60 -8.51
CA CYS A 448 -8.54 -14.23 -9.76
C CYS A 448 -9.20 -13.62 -10.99
N ILE A 449 -10.40 -13.06 -10.86
CA ILE A 449 -11.16 -12.44 -11.94
C ILE A 449 -10.86 -10.93 -11.99
N PHE A 450 -11.03 -10.23 -10.86
CA PHE A 450 -10.98 -8.78 -10.80
C PHE A 450 -9.57 -8.19 -10.87
N VAL A 451 -8.55 -8.85 -10.30
CA VAL A 451 -7.17 -8.33 -10.35
C VAL A 451 -6.65 -8.23 -11.79
N PRO A 452 -6.70 -9.28 -12.64
CA PRO A 452 -6.28 -9.17 -14.03
C PRO A 452 -7.20 -8.24 -14.84
N PHE A 453 -8.52 -8.26 -14.59
CA PHE A 453 -9.47 -7.38 -15.27
C PHE A 453 -9.14 -5.90 -15.00
N ILE A 454 -9.03 -5.49 -13.74
CA ILE A 454 -8.68 -4.11 -13.38
C ILE A 454 -7.29 -3.73 -13.89
N SER A 455 -6.31 -4.64 -13.80
CA SER A 455 -4.96 -4.37 -14.36
C SER A 455 -5.00 -4.07 -15.86
N ALA A 456 -5.88 -4.73 -16.61
CA ALA A 456 -6.01 -4.52 -18.04
C ALA A 456 -6.72 -3.20 -18.39
N ILE A 457 -7.81 -2.88 -17.68
CA ILE A 457 -8.64 -1.71 -18.01
C ILE A 457 -8.18 -0.42 -17.35
N PHE A 458 -7.43 -0.46 -16.24
CA PHE A 458 -7.05 0.72 -15.47
C PHE A 458 -6.35 1.79 -16.32
N SER A 459 -5.35 1.39 -17.11
CA SER A 459 -4.61 2.33 -17.95
C SER A 459 -5.50 2.94 -19.05
N LEU A 460 -6.45 2.15 -19.58
CA LEU A 460 -7.44 2.62 -20.53
C LEU A 460 -8.38 3.65 -19.87
N LEU A 461 -8.93 3.33 -18.70
CA LEU A 461 -9.80 4.24 -17.94
C LEU A 461 -9.08 5.57 -17.64
N LEU A 462 -7.82 5.50 -17.21
CA LEU A 462 -7.02 6.69 -16.91
C LEU A 462 -6.82 7.56 -18.16
N ILE A 463 -6.56 6.94 -19.31
CA ILE A 463 -6.42 7.67 -20.59
C ILE A 463 -7.75 8.32 -20.98
N LEU A 464 -8.86 7.57 -20.94
CA LEU A 464 -10.17 8.09 -21.33
C LEU A 464 -10.58 9.27 -20.45
N VAL A 465 -10.39 9.17 -19.12
CA VAL A 465 -10.67 10.29 -18.21
C VAL A 465 -9.72 11.47 -18.47
N THR A 466 -8.44 11.21 -18.73
CA THR A 466 -7.50 12.30 -19.05
C THR A 466 -7.90 13.02 -20.35
N VAL A 467 -8.28 12.28 -21.40
CA VAL A 467 -8.78 12.85 -22.66
C VAL A 467 -10.08 13.63 -22.42
N ALA A 468 -11.01 13.08 -21.65
CA ALA A 468 -12.25 13.76 -21.28
C ALA A 468 -12.02 15.07 -20.51
N CYS A 469 -10.99 15.12 -19.65
CA CYS A 469 -10.60 16.35 -18.94
C CYS A 469 -10.11 17.46 -19.85
N LEU A 470 -9.61 17.15 -21.05
CA LEU A 470 -9.11 18.11 -22.03
C LEU A 470 -10.20 18.60 -23.00
N MET A 471 -11.39 17.99 -22.96
CA MET A 471 -12.49 18.27 -23.87
C MET A 471 -13.61 19.10 -23.19
N PRO A 472 -14.48 19.76 -23.98
CA PRO A 472 -15.76 20.27 -23.48
C PRO A 472 -16.62 19.13 -22.93
N LEU A 473 -17.47 19.42 -21.95
CA LEU A 473 -18.25 18.42 -21.23
C LEU A 473 -19.12 17.55 -22.13
N GLU A 474 -19.72 18.14 -23.14
CA GLU A 474 -20.57 17.43 -24.12
C GLU A 474 -19.83 16.31 -24.87
N LEU A 475 -18.55 16.53 -25.23
CA LEU A 475 -17.70 15.53 -25.84
C LEU A 475 -17.13 14.55 -24.81
N ALA A 476 -16.89 15.01 -23.58
CA ALA A 476 -16.42 14.18 -22.50
C ALA A 476 -17.41 13.05 -22.17
N THR A 477 -18.72 13.31 -22.20
CA THR A 477 -19.76 12.28 -21.99
C THR A 477 -19.68 11.16 -23.01
N ALA A 478 -19.40 11.47 -24.28
CA ALA A 478 -19.24 10.46 -25.32
C ALA A 478 -18.00 9.59 -25.08
N VAL A 479 -16.89 10.18 -24.63
CA VAL A 479 -15.66 9.44 -24.28
C VAL A 479 -15.88 8.56 -23.04
N LEU A 480 -16.64 9.06 -22.05
CA LEU A 480 -16.91 8.36 -20.79
C LEU A 480 -18.04 7.33 -20.90
N TYR A 481 -18.73 7.25 -22.03
CA TYR A 481 -19.75 6.23 -22.28
C TYR A 481 -19.20 4.80 -22.11
N LEU A 482 -18.00 4.53 -22.65
CA LEU A 482 -17.35 3.21 -22.52
C LEU A 482 -17.05 2.82 -21.06
N PRO A 483 -16.37 3.67 -20.24
CA PRO A 483 -16.26 3.42 -18.80
C PRO A 483 -17.59 3.21 -18.10
N ASN A 484 -18.60 3.98 -18.45
CA ASN A 484 -19.93 3.88 -17.86
C ASN A 484 -20.53 2.47 -18.08
N VAL A 485 -20.53 1.99 -19.31
CA VAL A 485 -21.03 0.66 -19.68
C VAL A 485 -20.24 -0.47 -18.98
N ILE A 486 -18.90 -0.34 -18.94
CA ILE A 486 -18.04 -1.34 -18.28
C ILE A 486 -18.41 -1.46 -16.80
N TRP A 487 -18.52 -0.32 -16.09
CA TRP A 487 -18.87 -0.35 -14.67
C TRP A 487 -20.30 -0.78 -14.43
N SER A 488 -21.27 -0.38 -15.25
CA SER A 488 -22.66 -0.86 -15.13
C SER A 488 -22.75 -2.38 -15.24
N ALA A 489 -22.01 -2.98 -16.18
CA ALA A 489 -21.95 -4.43 -16.32
C ALA A 489 -21.29 -5.14 -15.11
N VAL A 490 -20.22 -4.54 -14.55
CA VAL A 490 -19.55 -5.08 -13.36
C VAL A 490 -20.45 -4.96 -12.13
N LEU A 491 -21.14 -3.83 -11.97
CA LEU A 491 -22.00 -3.57 -10.82
C LEU A 491 -23.21 -4.50 -10.76
N LEU A 492 -23.73 -4.91 -11.90
CA LEU A 492 -24.82 -5.89 -11.97
C LEU A 492 -24.48 -7.20 -11.22
N LEU A 493 -23.20 -7.63 -11.23
CA LEU A 493 -22.76 -8.79 -10.46
C LEU A 493 -22.96 -8.59 -8.95
N PHE A 494 -22.69 -7.37 -8.44
CA PHE A 494 -22.82 -7.06 -7.02
C PHE A 494 -24.26 -6.77 -6.58
N GLU A 495 -25.16 -6.51 -7.52
CA GLU A 495 -26.60 -6.41 -7.27
C GLU A 495 -27.25 -7.80 -7.19
N VAL A 496 -26.77 -8.76 -7.99
CA VAL A 496 -27.34 -10.11 -8.09
C VAL A 496 -26.78 -11.05 -7.02
N VAL A 497 -25.49 -10.91 -6.67
CA VAL A 497 -24.80 -11.83 -5.75
C VAL A 497 -24.57 -11.15 -4.40
N ASP A 498 -25.10 -11.77 -3.35
CA ASP A 498 -24.79 -11.39 -1.96
C ASP A 498 -23.52 -12.11 -1.48
N PHE A 499 -22.43 -11.36 -1.33
CA PHE A 499 -21.16 -11.89 -0.88
C PHE A 499 -21.02 -11.94 0.65
N THR A 500 -21.99 -11.46 1.42
CA THR A 500 -21.96 -11.50 2.88
C THR A 500 -22.08 -12.93 3.41
N SER A 501 -22.75 -13.81 2.67
CA SER A 501 -23.09 -15.19 3.06
C SER A 501 -21.89 -16.12 3.30
N PHE A 502 -20.68 -15.76 2.82
CA PHE A 502 -19.46 -16.56 2.98
C PHE A 502 -18.31 -15.72 3.56
N ALA A 503 -18.57 -15.13 4.71
CA ALA A 503 -17.57 -14.40 5.51
C ALA A 503 -17.42 -15.04 6.89
N LEU A 504 -16.18 -15.11 7.39
CA LEU A 504 -15.89 -15.46 8.78
C LEU A 504 -15.91 -14.16 9.60
N GLU A 505 -16.91 -14.03 10.48
CA GLU A 505 -17.11 -12.86 11.33
C GLU A 505 -16.99 -13.21 12.82
N GLY A 506 -16.83 -12.18 13.66
CA GLY A 506 -16.88 -12.31 15.11
C GLY A 506 -15.62 -12.89 15.76
N VAL A 507 -14.55 -13.12 14.99
CA VAL A 507 -13.28 -13.61 15.52
C VAL A 507 -12.39 -12.42 15.88
N SER A 508 -12.08 -12.26 17.18
CA SER A 508 -11.13 -11.25 17.64
C SER A 508 -9.72 -11.83 17.76
N ILE A 509 -8.73 -11.08 17.28
CA ILE A 509 -7.32 -11.45 17.37
C ILE A 509 -6.53 -10.31 18.01
N SER A 510 -5.72 -10.61 19.04
CA SER A 510 -4.79 -9.62 19.59
C SER A 510 -3.54 -9.47 18.73
N ALA A 511 -2.85 -8.34 18.88
CA ALA A 511 -1.59 -8.08 18.16
C ALA A 511 -0.52 -9.15 18.46
N GLY A 512 -0.46 -9.67 19.71
CA GLY A 512 0.47 -10.73 20.09
C GLY A 512 0.19 -12.04 19.34
N VAL A 513 -1.07 -12.45 19.25
CA VAL A 513 -1.49 -13.65 18.51
C VAL A 513 -1.23 -13.49 17.02
N SER A 514 -1.44 -12.29 16.46
CA SER A 514 -1.09 -11.96 15.07
C SER A 514 0.40 -12.13 14.78
N LEU A 515 1.28 -11.69 15.69
CA LEU A 515 2.73 -11.86 15.55
C LEU A 515 3.14 -13.35 15.60
N VAL A 516 2.55 -14.14 16.49
CA VAL A 516 2.79 -15.60 16.56
C VAL A 516 2.36 -16.29 15.27
N TYR A 517 1.22 -15.91 14.69
CA TYR A 517 0.74 -16.43 13.41
C TYR A 517 1.72 -16.12 12.27
N ILE A 518 2.19 -14.86 12.17
CA ILE A 518 3.16 -14.45 11.15
C ILE A 518 4.48 -15.22 11.33
N ALA A 519 4.96 -15.36 12.56
CA ALA A 519 6.16 -16.14 12.86
C ALA A 519 6.00 -17.61 12.43
N ALA A 520 4.85 -18.23 12.73
CA ALA A 520 4.54 -19.59 12.31
C ALA A 520 4.63 -19.74 10.79
N THR A 521 3.98 -18.85 10.04
CA THR A 521 4.00 -18.89 8.57
C THR A 521 5.40 -18.70 7.99
N LEU A 522 6.22 -17.84 8.59
CA LEU A 522 7.60 -17.63 8.16
C LEU A 522 8.48 -18.87 8.37
N PHE A 523 8.33 -19.61 9.47
CA PHE A 523 9.13 -20.81 9.72
C PHE A 523 8.88 -21.92 8.70
N PHE A 524 7.71 -21.97 8.07
CA PHE A 524 7.44 -22.95 7.00
C PHE A 524 8.10 -22.60 5.65
N THR A 525 8.69 -21.42 5.51
CA THR A 525 9.35 -20.99 4.27
C THR A 525 10.81 -21.45 4.19
N ASP A 526 11.35 -21.55 2.97
CA ASP A 526 12.75 -21.89 2.72
C ASP A 526 13.72 -20.70 2.85
N LYS A 527 13.24 -19.58 3.35
CA LYS A 527 14.03 -18.33 3.42
C LYS A 527 15.03 -18.30 4.58
N TRP A 528 14.85 -19.18 5.58
CA TRP A 528 15.73 -19.28 6.74
C TRP A 528 16.92 -20.22 6.49
N ASN A 529 18.10 -19.87 7.05
CA ASN A 529 19.27 -20.75 7.07
C ASN A 529 19.23 -21.77 8.22
N LEU A 530 18.05 -22.31 8.49
CA LEU A 530 17.83 -23.31 9.53
C LEU A 530 17.63 -24.70 8.93
N LYS A 531 18.02 -25.75 9.67
CA LYS A 531 17.74 -27.15 9.28
C LYS A 531 16.22 -27.35 9.12
N LYS A 532 15.82 -28.13 8.12
CA LYS A 532 14.40 -28.37 7.80
C LYS A 532 13.62 -28.86 9.04
N SER A 533 14.16 -29.82 9.79
CA SER A 533 13.54 -30.31 11.03
C SER A 533 13.29 -29.21 12.05
N LEU A 534 14.29 -28.37 12.34
CA LEU A 534 14.18 -27.28 13.29
C LEU A 534 13.13 -26.24 12.87
N ARG A 535 13.04 -25.94 11.56
CA ARG A 535 12.00 -25.02 11.03
C ARG A 535 10.59 -25.56 11.28
N PHE A 536 10.35 -26.84 10.98
CA PHE A 536 9.04 -27.47 11.21
C PHE A 536 8.70 -27.55 12.69
N THR A 537 9.68 -27.82 13.55
CA THR A 537 9.46 -27.85 15.01
C THR A 537 9.08 -26.46 15.55
N LEU A 538 9.82 -25.42 15.16
CA LEU A 538 9.53 -24.03 15.55
C LEU A 538 8.20 -23.55 14.95
N GLY A 539 7.93 -23.84 13.67
CA GLY A 539 6.65 -23.53 13.05
C GLY A 539 5.49 -24.21 13.75
N GLY A 540 5.62 -25.49 14.09
CA GLY A 540 4.61 -26.24 14.84
C GLY A 540 4.37 -25.68 16.24
N ALA A 541 5.42 -25.30 16.96
CA ALA A 541 5.30 -24.65 18.27
C ALA A 541 4.56 -23.31 18.19
N CYS A 542 4.85 -22.50 17.17
CA CYS A 542 4.14 -21.25 16.92
C CYS A 542 2.66 -21.47 16.53
N VAL A 543 2.35 -22.51 15.73
CA VAL A 543 0.95 -22.87 15.41
C VAL A 543 0.19 -23.28 16.68
N LEU A 544 0.82 -24.05 17.55
CA LEU A 544 0.22 -24.43 18.83
C LEU A 544 -0.03 -23.21 19.73
N ALA A 545 0.95 -22.32 19.84
CA ALA A 545 0.81 -21.09 20.60
C ALA A 545 -0.29 -20.16 20.02
N PHE A 546 -0.40 -20.09 18.69
CA PHE A 546 -1.48 -19.40 18.01
C PHE A 546 -2.85 -19.99 18.36
N ALA A 547 -2.99 -21.32 18.29
CA ALA A 547 -4.25 -22.01 18.61
C ALA A 547 -4.66 -21.78 20.08
N ILE A 548 -3.72 -21.87 21.02
CA ILE A 548 -3.96 -21.58 22.43
C ILE A 548 -4.39 -20.12 22.62
N GLY A 549 -3.71 -19.18 21.99
CA GLY A 549 -4.03 -17.75 22.05
C GLY A 549 -5.43 -17.45 21.49
N MET A 550 -5.83 -18.12 20.40
CA MET A 550 -7.17 -17.98 19.82
C MET A 550 -8.26 -18.50 20.75
N VAL A 551 -8.04 -19.66 21.38
CA VAL A 551 -8.99 -20.22 22.35
C VAL A 551 -9.10 -19.29 23.57
N ALA A 552 -7.99 -18.80 24.10
CA ALA A 552 -7.99 -17.90 25.25
C ALA A 552 -8.63 -16.53 25.02
N LEU A 553 -8.69 -16.06 23.77
CA LEU A 553 -9.32 -14.77 23.41
C LEU A 553 -10.82 -14.88 23.10
N ASN A 554 -11.28 -16.08 22.72
CA ASN A 554 -12.67 -16.29 22.31
C ASN A 554 -13.47 -17.12 23.36
N LEU A 555 -12.86 -17.50 24.50
CA LEU A 555 -13.50 -17.97 25.74
C LEU A 555 -13.76 -16.78 26.66
#